data_e34af5376f3ef00e296fb85d29329d3e
#
_entry.id   e34af5376f3ef00e296fb85d29329d3e
#
_cell.length_a   1.000
_cell.length_b   1.000
_cell.length_c   1.000
_cell.angle_alpha   90.00
_cell.angle_beta   90.00
_cell.angle_gamma   90.00
#
_symmetry.space_group_name_H-M   'P 1'
#
loop_
_entity.id
_entity.type
_entity.pdbx_description
1 polymer ?
#
loop_
_entity_poly.entity_id
_entity_poly.type
_entity_poly.pdbx_seq_one_letter_code
_entity_poly.pdbx_strand_id
1 'polypeptide(L)'
;MITNGIILAAGRGERMRPLTDHTPKPMLDVHGQPLMAWAAQRMQAGGVQTLIVNTAWLGEHIESHFGDHASGLPIHYSHEGLDFGRALETAGGIARALPLLPAAAPAFWLAAGDVYAPDFDFSTSDTLGRPMAWVDAFLRSPHLAHLWMVANPDHHPHGDFTLTADGLLHHGADATGPRLTYATIGLFKPTLFSQAWSQIPAGNPAGVASPLAPLLRQAMDAGLVSGARYNGQWVDVGTPARLATLNATPPHASHGRTG
;
A
#
# COMPACT_ATOMS: atom_id res chain seq x y z
N MET A 1 16.86 7.77 5.15
CA MET A 1 15.72 8.21 4.32
C MET A 1 14.94 6.97 3.86
N ILE A 2 13.64 7.10 3.66
CA ILE A 2 12.79 6.01 3.16
C ILE A 2 12.61 6.21 1.67
N THR A 3 13.28 5.38 0.89
CA THR A 3 13.45 5.56 -0.55
C THR A 3 12.81 4.44 -1.38
N ASN A 4 12.15 3.49 -0.71
CA ASN A 4 11.59 2.32 -1.37
C ASN A 4 10.07 2.25 -1.16
N GLY A 5 9.33 1.89 -2.22
CA GLY A 5 7.91 1.63 -2.20
C GLY A 5 7.59 0.24 -2.72
N ILE A 6 6.59 -0.41 -2.11
CA ILE A 6 5.99 -1.64 -2.61
C ILE A 6 4.56 -1.32 -3.05
N ILE A 7 4.22 -1.63 -4.30
CA ILE A 7 2.86 -1.56 -4.82
C ILE A 7 2.32 -2.98 -4.97
N LEU A 8 1.22 -3.26 -4.29
CA LEU A 8 0.55 -4.57 -4.35
C LEU A 8 -0.32 -4.66 -5.60
N ALA A 9 0.06 -5.50 -6.54
CA ALA A 9 -0.58 -5.61 -7.86
C ALA A 9 -0.93 -7.07 -8.25
N ALA A 10 -0.76 -8.05 -7.36
CA ALA A 10 -0.94 -9.47 -7.66
C ALA A 10 -2.41 -9.96 -7.65
N GLY A 11 -3.35 -9.16 -7.16
CA GLY A 11 -4.73 -9.57 -6.93
C GLY A 11 -5.49 -9.91 -8.23
N ARG A 12 -6.31 -11.00 -8.20
CA ARG A 12 -7.14 -11.43 -9.33
C ARG A 12 -8.24 -10.42 -9.71
N GLY A 13 -8.73 -9.64 -8.73
CA GLY A 13 -9.80 -8.67 -9.00
C GLY A 13 -11.16 -9.30 -9.33
N GLU A 14 -11.55 -10.39 -8.69
CA GLU A 14 -12.77 -11.16 -8.98
C GLU A 14 -14.03 -10.31 -9.09
N ARG A 15 -14.20 -9.34 -8.18
CA ARG A 15 -15.38 -8.44 -8.15
C ARG A 15 -15.43 -7.44 -9.31
N MET A 16 -14.34 -7.30 -10.06
CA MET A 16 -14.22 -6.42 -11.23
C MET A 16 -14.56 -7.12 -12.57
N ARG A 17 -14.87 -8.42 -12.55
CA ARG A 17 -15.25 -9.15 -13.77
C ARG A 17 -16.49 -8.52 -14.41
N PRO A 18 -16.57 -8.49 -15.77
CA PRO A 18 -15.64 -9.13 -16.71
C PRO A 18 -14.37 -8.31 -17.05
N LEU A 19 -14.22 -7.08 -16.54
CA LEU A 19 -13.10 -6.19 -16.89
C LEU A 19 -11.75 -6.85 -16.60
N THR A 20 -11.65 -7.55 -15.47
CA THR A 20 -10.40 -8.20 -15.04
C THR A 20 -10.19 -9.60 -15.66
N ASP A 21 -10.99 -10.02 -16.59
CA ASP A 21 -10.71 -11.25 -17.35
C ASP A 21 -9.56 -11.07 -18.34
N HIS A 22 -9.34 -9.83 -18.81
CA HIS A 22 -8.35 -9.49 -19.83
C HIS A 22 -7.41 -8.35 -19.44
N THR A 23 -7.70 -7.63 -18.35
CA THR A 23 -6.89 -6.50 -17.86
C THR A 23 -6.67 -6.65 -16.36
N PRO A 24 -5.44 -6.74 -15.85
CA PRO A 24 -5.25 -6.82 -14.40
C PRO A 24 -5.76 -5.56 -13.73
N LYS A 25 -6.36 -5.68 -12.56
CA LYS A 25 -7.03 -4.59 -11.86
C LYS A 25 -6.19 -3.31 -11.72
N PRO A 26 -4.88 -3.37 -11.41
CA PRO A 26 -4.01 -2.19 -11.33
C PRO A 26 -3.83 -1.46 -12.67
N MET A 27 -4.18 -2.10 -13.79
CA MET A 27 -4.09 -1.54 -15.14
C MET A 27 -5.41 -0.97 -15.66
N LEU A 28 -6.50 -1.06 -14.90
CA LEU A 28 -7.76 -0.43 -15.28
C LEU A 28 -7.58 1.09 -15.37
N ASP A 29 -8.15 1.68 -16.41
CA ASP A 29 -8.04 3.12 -16.65
C ASP A 29 -8.81 3.93 -15.60
N VAL A 30 -8.12 4.88 -14.98
CA VAL A 30 -8.69 5.91 -14.11
C VAL A 30 -8.17 7.26 -14.57
N HIS A 31 -9.07 8.08 -15.09
CA HIS A 31 -8.75 9.42 -15.60
C HIS A 31 -7.64 9.43 -16.65
N GLY A 32 -7.63 8.45 -17.56
CA GLY A 32 -6.73 8.38 -18.70
C GLY A 32 -5.38 7.72 -18.43
N GLN A 33 -5.19 7.08 -17.29
CA GLN A 33 -3.97 6.30 -17.00
C GLN A 33 -4.26 5.07 -16.12
N PRO A 34 -3.36 4.07 -16.08
CA PRO A 34 -3.51 2.91 -15.22
C PRO A 34 -3.65 3.30 -13.74
N LEU A 35 -4.55 2.62 -13.02
CA LEU A 35 -4.85 2.90 -11.62
C LEU A 35 -3.59 2.92 -10.72
N MET A 36 -2.68 1.94 -10.89
CA MET A 36 -1.43 1.91 -10.10
C MET A 36 -0.46 3.06 -10.42
N ALA A 37 -0.58 3.69 -11.59
CA ALA A 37 0.29 4.80 -11.96
C ALA A 37 0.10 6.00 -11.03
N TRP A 38 -1.11 6.19 -10.48
CA TRP A 38 -1.39 7.25 -9.49
C TRP A 38 -0.53 7.08 -8.23
N ALA A 39 -0.47 5.87 -7.68
CA ALA A 39 0.39 5.59 -6.53
C ALA A 39 1.88 5.76 -6.86
N ALA A 40 2.32 5.26 -8.03
CA ALA A 40 3.71 5.40 -8.47
C ALA A 40 4.13 6.88 -8.63
N GLN A 41 3.30 7.73 -9.25
CA GLN A 41 3.53 9.16 -9.40
C GLN A 41 3.61 9.86 -8.03
N ARG A 42 2.71 9.52 -7.12
CA ARG A 42 2.70 10.12 -5.77
C ARG A 42 3.92 9.69 -4.94
N MET A 43 4.32 8.42 -5.05
CA MET A 43 5.55 7.92 -4.42
C MET A 43 6.79 8.63 -4.99
N GLN A 44 6.86 8.81 -6.31
CA GLN A 44 7.95 9.54 -6.96
C GLN A 44 8.02 10.99 -6.46
N ALA A 45 6.88 11.68 -6.44
CA ALA A 45 6.79 13.05 -5.93
C ALA A 45 7.16 13.15 -4.44
N GLY A 46 6.92 12.09 -3.64
CA GLY A 46 7.27 11.98 -2.23
C GLY A 46 8.73 11.61 -1.95
N GLY A 47 9.55 11.40 -3.01
CA GLY A 47 10.98 11.11 -2.87
C GLY A 47 11.33 9.62 -2.80
N VAL A 48 10.40 8.72 -3.10
CA VAL A 48 10.71 7.31 -3.37
C VAL A 48 11.62 7.25 -4.60
N GLN A 49 12.59 6.37 -4.58
CA GLN A 49 13.60 6.22 -5.63
C GLN A 49 13.51 4.88 -6.37
N THR A 50 12.86 3.88 -5.76
CA THR A 50 12.70 2.54 -6.33
C THR A 50 11.36 1.97 -5.94
N LEU A 51 10.68 1.35 -6.90
CA LEU A 51 9.45 0.60 -6.69
C LEU A 51 9.71 -0.91 -6.75
N ILE A 52 8.99 -1.63 -5.90
CA ILE A 52 8.81 -3.06 -6.02
C ILE A 52 7.33 -3.29 -6.32
N VAL A 53 7.03 -4.07 -7.37
CA VAL A 53 5.66 -4.39 -7.77
C VAL A 53 5.50 -5.90 -7.75
N ASN A 54 4.61 -6.42 -6.91
CA ASN A 54 4.29 -7.84 -6.96
C ASN A 54 3.26 -8.13 -8.06
N THR A 55 3.47 -9.20 -8.81
CA THR A 55 2.63 -9.58 -9.95
C THR A 55 2.19 -11.04 -9.84
N ALA A 56 0.94 -11.32 -10.22
CA ALA A 56 0.45 -12.69 -10.38
C ALA A 56 -0.55 -12.79 -11.54
N TRP A 57 -1.80 -12.36 -11.35
CA TRP A 57 -2.80 -12.42 -12.41
C TRP A 57 -2.50 -11.40 -13.51
N LEU A 58 -2.30 -11.89 -14.73
CA LEU A 58 -1.96 -11.08 -15.91
C LEU A 58 -0.78 -10.12 -15.64
N GLY A 59 0.21 -10.58 -14.86
CA GLY A 59 1.37 -9.77 -14.49
C GLY A 59 2.16 -9.26 -15.68
N GLU A 60 2.22 -10.05 -16.74
CA GLU A 60 2.86 -9.69 -18.02
C GLU A 60 2.27 -8.43 -18.67
N HIS A 61 1.00 -8.11 -18.43
CA HIS A 61 0.40 -6.86 -18.91
C HIS A 61 0.97 -5.64 -18.17
N ILE A 62 1.21 -5.78 -16.85
CA ILE A 62 1.83 -4.72 -16.03
C ILE A 62 3.28 -4.52 -16.50
N GLU A 63 4.03 -5.62 -16.63
CA GLU A 63 5.43 -5.61 -17.03
C GLU A 63 5.63 -5.08 -18.45
N SER A 64 4.76 -5.47 -19.40
CA SER A 64 4.80 -4.99 -20.79
C SER A 64 4.49 -3.50 -20.91
N HIS A 65 3.61 -2.95 -20.02
CA HIS A 65 3.22 -1.55 -20.05
C HIS A 65 4.27 -0.64 -19.41
N PHE A 66 4.77 -1.01 -18.24
CA PHE A 66 5.69 -0.17 -17.46
C PHE A 66 7.17 -0.46 -17.76
N GLY A 67 7.49 -1.65 -18.28
CA GLY A 67 8.86 -2.07 -18.47
C GLY A 67 9.62 -2.08 -17.13
N ASP A 68 10.78 -1.46 -17.11
CA ASP A 68 11.63 -1.32 -15.93
C ASP A 68 11.46 0.00 -15.18
N HIS A 69 10.48 0.85 -15.58
CA HIS A 69 10.21 2.15 -14.95
C HIS A 69 8.71 2.46 -14.89
N ALA A 70 8.24 2.99 -13.76
CA ALA A 70 6.93 3.65 -13.65
C ALA A 70 7.10 5.06 -13.13
N SER A 71 6.52 6.04 -13.82
CA SER A 71 6.62 7.46 -13.44
C SER A 71 8.07 7.93 -13.22
N GLY A 72 9.01 7.38 -13.98
CA GLY A 72 10.44 7.69 -13.83
C GLY A 72 11.15 6.94 -12.69
N LEU A 73 10.45 6.08 -11.94
CA LEU A 73 11.05 5.25 -10.90
C LEU A 73 11.44 3.87 -11.46
N PRO A 74 12.65 3.37 -11.20
CA PRO A 74 13.00 1.98 -11.46
C PRO A 74 12.03 1.01 -10.75
N ILE A 75 11.64 -0.06 -11.44
CA ILE A 75 10.79 -1.12 -10.91
C ILE A 75 11.58 -2.43 -10.78
N HIS A 76 11.41 -3.09 -9.64
CA HIS A 76 11.75 -4.50 -9.46
C HIS A 76 10.46 -5.30 -9.30
N TYR A 77 10.25 -6.30 -10.14
CA TYR A 77 9.07 -7.16 -10.07
C TYR A 77 9.28 -8.34 -9.12
N SER A 78 8.27 -8.60 -8.29
CA SER A 78 8.18 -9.79 -7.45
C SER A 78 7.15 -10.73 -8.07
N HIS A 79 7.62 -11.74 -8.80
CA HIS A 79 6.80 -12.62 -9.64
C HIS A 79 6.14 -13.73 -8.83
N GLU A 80 4.98 -13.48 -8.22
CA GLU A 80 4.24 -14.50 -7.50
C GLU A 80 3.57 -15.50 -8.45
N GLY A 81 2.98 -14.99 -9.55
CA GLY A 81 2.30 -15.81 -10.55
C GLY A 81 3.23 -16.76 -11.28
N LEU A 82 4.40 -16.29 -11.72
CA LEU A 82 5.39 -17.10 -12.41
C LEU A 82 6.02 -18.15 -11.49
N ASP A 83 6.34 -17.76 -10.24
CA ASP A 83 7.04 -18.63 -9.30
C ASP A 83 6.11 -19.68 -8.66
N PHE A 84 4.84 -19.31 -8.40
CA PHE A 84 3.92 -20.13 -7.59
C PHE A 84 2.55 -20.39 -8.25
N GLY A 85 2.30 -19.86 -9.44
CA GLY A 85 1.04 -19.99 -10.16
C GLY A 85 -0.15 -19.26 -9.53
N ARG A 86 0.09 -18.40 -8.52
CA ARG A 86 -0.96 -17.73 -7.76
C ARG A 86 -0.43 -16.50 -7.01
N ALA A 87 -1.36 -15.63 -6.59
CA ALA A 87 -1.06 -14.58 -5.61
C ALA A 87 -0.82 -15.19 -4.21
N LEU A 88 0.07 -14.56 -3.44
CA LEU A 88 0.47 -15.01 -2.10
C LEU A 88 -0.25 -14.24 -0.98
N GLU A 89 -1.32 -13.53 -1.28
CA GLU A 89 -1.96 -12.62 -0.33
C GLU A 89 -0.99 -11.51 0.12
N THR A 90 -1.49 -10.57 0.91
CA THR A 90 -0.73 -9.34 1.19
C THR A 90 0.56 -9.59 1.98
N ALA A 91 0.51 -10.32 3.10
CA ALA A 91 1.73 -10.56 3.90
C ALA A 91 2.69 -11.53 3.22
N GLY A 92 2.16 -12.56 2.54
CA GLY A 92 2.97 -13.51 1.76
C GLY A 92 3.68 -12.83 0.60
N GLY A 93 3.02 -11.92 -0.11
CA GLY A 93 3.57 -11.13 -1.19
C GLY A 93 4.63 -10.14 -0.70
N ILE A 94 4.37 -9.44 0.41
CA ILE A 94 5.39 -8.55 1.02
C ILE A 94 6.61 -9.37 1.43
N ALA A 95 6.44 -10.51 2.12
CA ALA A 95 7.55 -11.36 2.52
C ALA A 95 8.37 -11.84 1.30
N ARG A 96 7.70 -12.12 0.15
CA ARG A 96 8.36 -12.46 -1.12
C ARG A 96 9.20 -11.30 -1.65
N ALA A 97 8.69 -10.07 -1.54
CA ALA A 97 9.31 -8.86 -2.06
C ALA A 97 10.46 -8.32 -1.19
N LEU A 98 10.53 -8.68 0.11
CA LEU A 98 11.54 -8.14 1.04
C LEU A 98 13.00 -8.22 0.56
N PRO A 99 13.48 -9.32 -0.07
CA PRO A 99 14.86 -9.39 -0.55
C PRO A 99 15.19 -8.39 -1.67
N LEU A 100 14.18 -7.80 -2.32
CA LEU A 100 14.35 -6.74 -3.32
C LEU A 100 14.56 -5.36 -2.69
N LEU A 101 14.28 -5.21 -1.39
CA LEU A 101 14.63 -4.01 -0.64
C LEU A 101 16.14 -3.99 -0.33
N PRO A 102 16.75 -2.79 -0.25
CA PRO A 102 18.09 -2.68 0.30
C PRO A 102 18.17 -3.29 1.71
N ALA A 103 19.22 -4.05 2.00
CA ALA A 103 19.38 -4.76 3.28
C ALA A 103 19.32 -3.84 4.52
N ALA A 104 19.70 -2.57 4.36
CA ALA A 104 19.67 -1.55 5.41
C ALA A 104 18.43 -0.64 5.35
N ALA A 105 17.40 -0.99 4.56
CA ALA A 105 16.18 -0.18 4.48
C ALA A 105 15.51 -0.11 5.86
N PRO A 106 15.40 1.08 6.49
CA PRO A 106 14.83 1.18 7.84
C PRO A 106 13.31 0.99 7.82
N ALA A 107 12.68 1.35 6.72
CA ALA A 107 11.26 1.20 6.45
C ALA A 107 11.00 1.32 4.94
N PHE A 108 9.80 0.95 4.51
CA PHE A 108 9.34 1.07 3.13
C PHE A 108 7.87 1.50 3.09
N TRP A 109 7.50 2.21 2.04
CA TRP A 109 6.11 2.51 1.73
C TRP A 109 5.39 1.29 1.17
N LEU A 110 4.15 1.09 1.56
CA LEU A 110 3.25 0.12 0.98
C LEU A 110 2.00 0.83 0.48
N ALA A 111 1.58 0.54 -0.74
CA ALA A 111 0.28 0.94 -1.26
C ALA A 111 -0.35 -0.19 -2.08
N ALA A 112 -1.67 -0.29 -2.04
CA ALA A 112 -2.39 -1.19 -2.95
C ALA A 112 -2.48 -0.55 -4.34
N GLY A 113 -2.23 -1.34 -5.38
CA GLY A 113 -2.32 -0.90 -6.79
C GLY A 113 -3.75 -0.73 -7.30
N ASP A 114 -4.75 -0.96 -6.45
CA ASP A 114 -6.18 -0.84 -6.73
C ASP A 114 -6.86 0.32 -5.98
N VAL A 115 -6.07 1.21 -5.39
CA VAL A 115 -6.53 2.40 -4.66
C VAL A 115 -6.19 3.67 -5.43
N TYR A 116 -7.19 4.53 -5.56
CA TYR A 116 -7.04 5.89 -6.07
C TYR A 116 -6.95 6.88 -4.91
N ALA A 117 -5.80 7.49 -4.72
CA ALA A 117 -5.53 8.52 -3.70
C ALA A 117 -4.60 9.60 -4.30
N PRO A 118 -5.13 10.45 -5.22
CA PRO A 118 -4.31 11.31 -6.06
C PRO A 118 -3.55 12.41 -5.30
N ASP A 119 -4.02 12.76 -4.10
CA ASP A 119 -3.44 13.81 -3.27
C ASP A 119 -2.66 13.27 -2.07
N PHE A 120 -2.44 11.95 -2.00
CA PHE A 120 -1.71 11.37 -0.89
C PHE A 120 -0.23 11.80 -0.93
N ASP A 121 0.28 12.29 0.21
CA ASP A 121 1.66 12.75 0.34
C ASP A 121 2.55 11.65 0.92
N PHE A 122 3.39 11.05 0.06
CA PHE A 122 4.39 10.05 0.43
C PHE A 122 5.71 10.66 0.90
N SER A 123 5.77 11.98 1.12
CA SER A 123 7.00 12.66 1.52
C SER A 123 7.47 12.21 2.91
N THR A 124 8.73 11.87 3.01
CA THR A 124 9.40 11.52 4.27
C THR A 124 10.50 12.51 4.66
N SER A 125 10.78 13.46 3.78
CA SER A 125 11.79 14.49 3.97
C SER A 125 11.24 15.87 3.59
N ASP A 126 11.79 16.91 4.21
CA ASP A 126 11.51 18.29 3.85
C ASP A 126 12.24 18.70 2.53
N THR A 127 12.05 19.94 2.10
CA THR A 127 12.68 20.49 0.89
C THR A 127 14.21 20.56 0.95
N LEU A 128 14.80 20.41 2.13
CA LEU A 128 16.25 20.35 2.33
C LEU A 128 16.76 18.90 2.47
N GLY A 129 15.89 17.90 2.25
CA GLY A 129 16.24 16.49 2.36
C GLY A 129 16.36 15.97 3.80
N ARG A 130 15.93 16.74 4.81
CA ARG A 130 15.94 16.30 6.21
C ARG A 130 14.70 15.49 6.51
N PRO A 131 14.80 14.39 7.27
CA PRO A 131 13.63 13.61 7.66
C PRO A 131 12.57 14.49 8.33
N MET A 132 11.31 14.32 7.97
CA MET A 132 10.21 14.95 8.68
C MET A 132 10.17 14.47 10.14
N ALA A 133 9.74 15.33 11.06
CA ALA A 133 9.73 15.02 12.50
C ALA A 133 8.93 13.74 12.83
N TRP A 134 7.80 13.51 12.15
CA TRP A 134 6.98 12.31 12.35
C TRP A 134 7.68 11.02 11.84
N VAL A 135 8.43 11.12 10.74
CA VAL A 135 9.23 10.00 10.20
C VAL A 135 10.32 9.62 11.18
N ASP A 136 11.03 10.61 11.67
CA ASP A 136 12.09 10.45 12.67
C ASP A 136 11.54 9.81 13.97
N ALA A 137 10.37 10.29 14.43
CA ALA A 137 9.67 9.72 15.57
C ALA A 137 9.27 8.26 15.31
N PHE A 138 8.70 7.93 14.14
CA PHE A 138 8.35 6.58 13.77
C PHE A 138 9.59 5.66 13.72
N LEU A 139 10.67 6.10 13.08
CA LEU A 139 11.89 5.28 12.97
C LEU A 139 12.53 4.96 14.31
N ARG A 140 12.50 5.91 15.26
CA ARG A 140 13.01 5.73 16.64
C ARG A 140 12.04 5.02 17.58
N SER A 141 10.76 4.99 17.26
CA SER A 141 9.75 4.30 18.06
C SER A 141 9.86 2.78 17.97
N PRO A 142 9.25 2.02 18.89
CA PRO A 142 9.10 0.58 18.75
C PRO A 142 8.09 0.17 17.67
N HIS A 143 7.30 1.11 17.14
CA HIS A 143 6.25 0.78 16.16
C HIS A 143 6.82 0.08 14.92
N LEU A 144 6.12 -0.93 14.46
CA LEU A 144 6.47 -1.76 13.30
C LEU A 144 5.76 -1.32 12.02
N ALA A 145 4.62 -0.65 12.17
CA ALA A 145 3.87 -0.06 11.08
C ALA A 145 3.22 1.27 11.48
N HIS A 146 3.04 2.15 10.51
CA HIS A 146 2.20 3.34 10.58
C HIS A 146 1.21 3.31 9.42
N LEU A 147 -0.09 3.27 9.72
CA LEU A 147 -1.15 3.08 8.74
C LEU A 147 -1.98 4.35 8.54
N TRP A 148 -2.38 4.63 7.31
CA TRP A 148 -3.34 5.69 7.05
C TRP A 148 -4.76 5.13 7.03
N MET A 149 -5.62 5.83 7.77
CA MET A 149 -7.02 5.46 7.98
C MET A 149 -7.92 6.49 7.30
N VAL A 150 -8.99 6.03 6.67
CA VAL A 150 -10.01 6.87 6.02
C VAL A 150 -11.37 6.68 6.67
N ALA A 151 -12.28 7.63 6.44
CA ALA A 151 -13.68 7.45 6.80
C ALA A 151 -14.24 6.20 6.13
N ASN A 152 -15.13 5.50 6.84
CA ASN A 152 -15.71 4.26 6.33
C ASN A 152 -16.57 4.56 5.09
N PRO A 153 -16.27 3.94 3.94
CA PRO A 153 -17.15 4.04 2.78
C PRO A 153 -18.43 3.23 3.00
N ASP A 154 -19.50 3.53 2.26
CA ASP A 154 -20.81 2.89 2.40
C ASP A 154 -20.77 1.36 2.31
N HIS A 155 -19.86 0.82 1.50
CA HIS A 155 -19.70 -0.62 1.32
C HIS A 155 -18.85 -1.29 2.42
N HIS A 156 -18.27 -0.51 3.34
CA HIS A 156 -17.49 -1.00 4.50
C HIS A 156 -17.78 -0.17 5.76
N PRO A 157 -19.05 -0.09 6.21
CA PRO A 157 -19.51 0.83 7.25
C PRO A 157 -18.90 0.57 8.63
N HIS A 158 -18.41 -0.65 8.87
CA HIS A 158 -17.86 -1.04 10.16
C HIS A 158 -16.38 -0.74 10.33
N GLY A 159 -15.66 -0.38 9.24
CA GLY A 159 -14.23 -0.12 9.27
C GLY A 159 -13.38 -1.31 9.77
N ASP A 160 -12.07 -1.11 9.80
CA ASP A 160 -11.11 -2.16 10.13
C ASP A 160 -10.54 -2.02 11.55
N PHE A 161 -10.12 -0.80 11.92
CA PHE A 161 -9.37 -0.54 13.14
C PHE A 161 -9.82 0.76 13.83
N THR A 162 -9.67 0.81 15.15
CA THR A 162 -9.95 2.00 15.96
C THR A 162 -8.67 2.81 16.09
N LEU A 163 -8.72 4.10 15.75
CA LEU A 163 -7.63 5.05 15.95
C LEU A 163 -7.86 5.79 17.27
N THR A 164 -6.98 5.58 18.23
CA THR A 164 -7.03 6.22 19.56
C THR A 164 -6.41 7.61 19.57
N ALA A 165 -6.67 8.39 20.62
CA ALA A 165 -6.21 9.77 20.73
C ALA A 165 -4.67 9.90 20.81
N ASP A 166 -3.99 8.87 21.27
CA ASP A 166 -2.51 8.78 21.30
C ASP A 166 -1.91 8.31 19.98
N GLY A 167 -2.74 8.08 18.94
CA GLY A 167 -2.30 7.70 17.60
C GLY A 167 -1.99 6.23 17.42
N LEU A 168 -2.41 5.35 18.35
CA LEU A 168 -2.30 3.92 18.19
C LEU A 168 -3.53 3.33 17.48
N LEU A 169 -3.33 2.20 16.81
CA LEU A 169 -4.40 1.44 16.19
C LEU A 169 -4.71 0.19 16.99
N HIS A 170 -6.02 -0.08 17.14
CA HIS A 170 -6.54 -1.25 17.85
C HIS A 170 -7.59 -1.96 16.99
N HIS A 171 -7.64 -3.29 17.07
CA HIS A 171 -8.65 -4.08 16.36
C HIS A 171 -9.83 -4.51 17.25
N GLY A 172 -9.67 -4.46 18.58
CA GLY A 172 -10.70 -4.83 19.57
C GLY A 172 -11.84 -3.81 19.64
N ALA A 173 -12.97 -4.25 20.21
CA ALA A 173 -14.15 -3.41 20.41
C ALA A 173 -14.02 -2.44 21.60
N ASP A 174 -13.08 -2.71 22.50
CA ASP A 174 -12.92 -1.96 23.76
C ASP A 174 -12.10 -0.66 23.61
N ALA A 175 -11.50 -0.44 22.45
CA ALA A 175 -10.69 0.76 22.20
C ALA A 175 -11.58 1.99 22.01
N THR A 176 -11.22 3.10 22.67
CA THR A 176 -11.94 4.37 22.57
C THR A 176 -11.41 5.17 21.40
N GLY A 177 -12.26 5.50 20.45
CA GLY A 177 -11.92 6.28 19.26
C GLY A 177 -12.79 5.94 18.06
N PRO A 178 -12.62 6.67 16.94
CA PRO A 178 -13.33 6.33 15.71
C PRO A 178 -12.79 5.03 15.11
N ARG A 179 -13.69 4.13 14.75
CA ARG A 179 -13.34 2.96 13.95
C ARG A 179 -13.36 3.36 12.47
N LEU A 180 -12.25 3.17 11.80
CA LEU A 180 -11.97 3.68 10.46
C LEU A 180 -11.54 2.54 9.54
N THR A 181 -11.59 2.79 8.23
CA THR A 181 -11.11 1.86 7.20
C THR A 181 -9.63 2.07 6.95
N TYR A 182 -8.85 0.99 6.86
CA TYR A 182 -7.46 1.03 6.46
C TYR A 182 -7.37 1.40 4.97
N ALA A 183 -6.70 2.51 4.68
CA ALA A 183 -6.56 3.01 3.31
C ALA A 183 -5.72 2.12 2.39
N THR A 184 -5.17 1.02 2.93
CA THR A 184 -4.16 0.18 2.26
C THR A 184 -2.92 0.96 1.82
N ILE A 185 -2.63 2.05 2.53
CA ILE A 185 -1.41 2.85 2.44
C ILE A 185 -0.77 2.85 3.82
N GLY A 186 0.51 2.52 3.89
CA GLY A 186 1.23 2.45 5.16
C GLY A 186 2.73 2.52 5.01
N LEU A 187 3.39 2.83 6.12
CA LEU A 187 4.84 2.77 6.27
C LEU A 187 5.17 1.59 7.17
N PHE A 188 6.04 0.70 6.71
CA PHE A 188 6.35 -0.57 7.38
C PHE A 188 7.83 -0.72 7.63
N LYS A 189 8.20 -1.21 8.82
CA LYS A 189 9.55 -1.71 9.07
C LYS A 189 9.67 -3.17 8.62
N PRO A 190 10.75 -3.58 7.94
CA PRO A 190 10.96 -4.98 7.57
C PRO A 190 10.89 -5.94 8.76
N THR A 191 11.19 -5.45 9.95
CA THR A 191 11.14 -6.20 11.21
C THR A 191 9.76 -6.80 11.50
N LEU A 192 8.66 -6.18 11.05
CA LEU A 192 7.30 -6.75 11.18
C LEU A 192 7.18 -8.13 10.50
N PHE A 193 7.98 -8.38 9.47
CA PHE A 193 7.96 -9.62 8.70
C PHE A 193 9.10 -10.57 9.11
N SER A 194 9.80 -10.29 10.21
CA SER A 194 10.83 -11.18 10.75
C SER A 194 10.19 -12.39 11.44
N GLN A 195 11.01 -13.40 11.74
CA GLN A 195 10.58 -14.63 12.44
C GLN A 195 9.97 -14.37 13.83
N ALA A 196 10.22 -13.22 14.44
CA ALA A 196 9.59 -12.84 15.70
C ALA A 196 8.08 -12.57 15.55
N TRP A 197 7.63 -12.21 14.37
CA TRP A 197 6.25 -11.82 14.08
C TRP A 197 5.58 -12.70 13.02
N SER A 198 6.34 -13.21 12.06
CA SER A 198 5.84 -13.96 10.92
C SER A 198 6.52 -15.32 10.83
N GLN A 199 5.73 -16.38 10.56
CA GLN A 199 6.27 -17.70 10.26
C GLN A 199 6.83 -17.80 8.83
N ILE A 200 6.64 -16.76 8.00
CA ILE A 200 7.09 -16.72 6.61
C ILE A 200 8.47 -16.07 6.58
N PRO A 201 9.53 -16.79 6.16
CA PRO A 201 10.85 -16.18 6.03
C PRO A 201 10.88 -15.17 4.89
N ALA A 202 11.81 -14.21 4.96
CA ALA A 202 12.05 -13.27 3.87
C ALA A 202 12.33 -14.02 2.56
N GLY A 203 11.76 -13.51 1.46
CA GLY A 203 11.79 -14.18 0.16
C GLY A 203 10.68 -15.22 -0.03
N ASN A 204 10.01 -15.65 1.02
CA ASN A 204 8.89 -16.61 0.96
C ASN A 204 9.12 -17.77 -0.02
N PRO A 205 10.19 -18.54 0.14
CA PRO A 205 10.59 -19.56 -0.86
C PRO A 205 9.58 -20.68 -1.02
N ALA A 206 8.72 -20.89 -0.04
CA ALA A 206 7.65 -21.90 -0.08
C ALA A 206 6.35 -21.39 -0.73
N GLY A 207 6.27 -20.13 -1.11
CA GLY A 207 5.05 -19.52 -1.69
C GLY A 207 3.86 -19.56 -0.74
N VAL A 208 4.06 -19.31 0.55
CA VAL A 208 2.98 -19.32 1.55
C VAL A 208 2.08 -18.11 1.32
N ALA A 209 0.80 -18.36 1.05
CA ALA A 209 -0.21 -17.31 1.00
C ALA A 209 -0.64 -16.92 2.42
N SER A 210 -0.55 -15.64 2.74
CA SER A 210 -0.92 -15.13 4.07
C SER A 210 -1.47 -13.71 3.99
N PRO A 211 -2.64 -13.44 4.58
CA PRO A 211 -3.19 -12.09 4.68
C PRO A 211 -2.40 -11.24 5.69
N LEU A 212 -2.38 -9.93 5.48
CA LEU A 212 -1.68 -8.99 6.36
C LEU A 212 -2.43 -8.72 7.67
N ALA A 213 -3.76 -8.77 7.66
CA ALA A 213 -4.58 -8.38 8.80
C ALA A 213 -4.28 -9.13 10.11
N PRO A 214 -4.07 -10.46 10.12
CA PRO A 214 -3.68 -11.17 11.35
C PRO A 214 -2.36 -10.69 11.93
N LEU A 215 -1.37 -10.41 11.08
CA LEU A 215 -0.05 -9.92 11.48
C LEU A 215 -0.15 -8.51 12.10
N LEU A 216 -0.95 -7.63 11.48
CA LEU A 216 -1.23 -6.30 12.02
C LEU A 216 -1.94 -6.37 13.38
N ARG A 217 -2.93 -7.25 13.54
CA ARG A 217 -3.64 -7.43 14.81
C ARG A 217 -2.69 -7.87 15.92
N GLN A 218 -1.83 -8.83 15.65
CA GLN A 218 -0.80 -9.27 16.60
C GLN A 218 0.13 -8.11 17.02
N ALA A 219 0.55 -7.27 16.08
CA ALA A 219 1.36 -6.10 16.36
C ALA A 219 0.57 -5.00 17.11
N MET A 220 -0.74 -4.83 16.83
CA MET A 220 -1.63 -3.94 17.57
C MET A 220 -1.82 -4.38 19.02
N ASP A 221 -1.95 -5.68 19.28
CA ASP A 221 -2.05 -6.24 20.64
C ASP A 221 -0.80 -5.92 21.49
N ALA A 222 0.34 -5.76 20.83
CA ALA A 222 1.59 -5.34 21.46
C ALA A 222 1.79 -3.81 21.49
N GLY A 223 0.83 -3.00 21.00
CA GLY A 223 0.94 -1.54 20.94
C GLY A 223 1.96 -1.04 19.91
N LEU A 224 2.24 -1.82 18.86
CA LEU A 224 3.32 -1.56 17.91
C LEU A 224 2.82 -1.07 16.53
N VAL A 225 1.55 -0.69 16.40
CA VAL A 225 0.99 -0.11 15.18
C VAL A 225 0.40 1.25 15.48
N SER A 226 0.97 2.28 14.89
CA SER A 226 0.44 3.64 14.93
C SER A 226 -0.35 3.94 13.67
N GLY A 227 -1.12 5.03 13.67
CA GLY A 227 -1.85 5.46 12.49
C GLY A 227 -2.17 6.94 12.49
N ALA A 228 -2.56 7.42 11.33
CA ALA A 228 -3.05 8.77 11.10
C ALA A 228 -4.30 8.75 10.22
N ARG A 229 -5.15 9.76 10.35
CA ARG A 229 -6.30 9.92 9.47
C ARG A 229 -5.88 10.62 8.18
N TYR A 230 -6.27 10.04 7.06
CA TYR A 230 -6.21 10.69 5.75
C TYR A 230 -7.60 11.23 5.39
N ASN A 231 -7.68 12.52 5.07
CA ASN A 231 -8.93 13.20 4.74
C ASN A 231 -9.00 13.64 3.28
N GLY A 232 -8.00 13.27 2.46
CA GLY A 232 -8.02 13.52 1.02
C GLY A 232 -8.93 12.56 0.26
N GLN A 233 -8.99 12.72 -1.06
CA GLN A 233 -9.75 11.82 -1.90
C GLN A 233 -9.16 10.40 -1.85
N TRP A 234 -10.02 9.42 -1.56
CA TRP A 234 -9.64 8.01 -1.50
C TRP A 234 -10.79 7.13 -2.03
N VAL A 235 -10.46 6.25 -2.95
CA VAL A 235 -11.42 5.27 -3.50
C VAL A 235 -10.71 3.93 -3.68
N ASP A 236 -11.23 2.86 -3.06
CA ASP A 236 -10.89 1.50 -3.43
C ASP A 236 -11.71 1.11 -4.66
N VAL A 237 -11.05 0.90 -5.78
CA VAL A 237 -11.69 0.57 -7.05
C VAL A 237 -12.04 -0.91 -7.09
N GLY A 238 -13.01 -1.33 -6.26
CA GLY A 238 -13.33 -2.74 -6.04
C GLY A 238 -14.48 -3.30 -6.87
N THR A 239 -15.21 -2.47 -7.65
CA THR A 239 -16.30 -2.90 -8.53
C THR A 239 -16.34 -2.06 -9.80
N PRO A 240 -16.91 -2.59 -10.94
CA PRO A 240 -17.09 -1.81 -12.17
C PRO A 240 -17.90 -0.52 -11.94
N ALA A 241 -18.91 -0.57 -11.08
CA ALA A 241 -19.73 0.61 -10.75
C ALA A 241 -18.88 1.71 -10.08
N ARG A 242 -18.02 1.37 -9.12
CA ARG A 242 -17.11 2.33 -8.47
C ARG A 242 -16.11 2.93 -9.46
N LEU A 243 -15.57 2.12 -10.37
CA LEU A 243 -14.71 2.61 -11.45
C LEU A 243 -15.44 3.60 -12.35
N ALA A 244 -16.66 3.27 -12.78
CA ALA A 244 -17.47 4.16 -13.62
C ALA A 244 -17.80 5.48 -12.92
N THR A 245 -18.21 5.43 -11.65
CA THR A 245 -18.46 6.62 -10.82
C THR A 245 -17.21 7.50 -10.68
N LEU A 246 -16.06 6.86 -10.42
CA LEU A 246 -14.79 7.58 -10.28
C LEU A 246 -14.43 8.30 -11.60
N ASN A 247 -14.51 7.63 -12.73
CA ASN A 247 -14.20 8.22 -14.04
C ASN A 247 -15.22 9.28 -14.51
N ALA A 248 -16.45 9.24 -14.01
CA ALA A 248 -17.46 10.27 -14.30
C ALA A 248 -17.24 11.58 -13.49
N THR A 249 -16.47 11.51 -12.40
CA THR A 249 -16.15 12.67 -11.57
C THR A 249 -14.83 13.28 -12.07
N PRO A 250 -14.75 14.59 -12.35
CA PRO A 250 -13.48 15.20 -12.74
C PRO A 250 -12.40 14.95 -11.67
N PRO A 251 -11.15 14.67 -12.04
CA PRO A 251 -10.07 14.59 -11.07
C PRO A 251 -10.00 15.93 -10.32
N HIS A 252 -9.86 15.88 -8.99
CA HIS A 252 -9.64 17.09 -8.21
C HIS A 252 -8.41 17.81 -8.78
N ALA A 253 -8.58 19.07 -9.18
CA ALA A 253 -7.45 19.91 -9.52
C ALA A 253 -6.57 19.99 -8.24
N SER A 254 -5.39 19.38 -8.30
CA SER A 254 -4.41 19.53 -7.23
C SER A 254 -4.20 21.02 -7.01
N HIS A 255 -4.63 21.54 -5.87
CA HIS A 255 -4.30 22.90 -5.48
C HIS A 255 -2.78 22.93 -5.32
N GLY A 256 -2.11 23.43 -6.35
CA GLY A 256 -0.69 23.72 -6.29
C GLY A 256 -0.45 24.51 -4.99
N ARG A 257 0.45 24.03 -4.15
CA ARG A 257 0.96 24.83 -3.03
C ARG A 257 1.47 26.14 -3.61
N THR A 258 0.66 27.21 -3.52
CA THR A 258 1.15 28.56 -3.67
C THR A 258 1.86 28.95 -2.38
N GLY A 259 3.16 29.23 -2.51
CA GLY A 259 3.95 30.04 -1.58
C GLY A 259 4.46 29.37 -0.34
#